data_f0fa62b1dbe85adc0149c49b602caf53
#
_entry.id   f0fa62b1dbe85adc0149c49b602caf53
#
_cell.length_a   1.000
_cell.length_b   1.000
_cell.length_c   1.000
_cell.angle_alpha   90.00
_cell.angle_beta   90.00
_cell.angle_gamma   90.00
#
_symmetry.space_group_name_H-M   'P 1'
#
loop_
_entity.id
_entity.type
_entity.pdbx_description
1 polymer ?
#
loop_
_entity_poly.entity_id
_entity_poly.type
_entity_poly.pdbx_seq_one_letter_code
_entity_poly.pdbx_strand_id
1 'polypeptide(L)'
;MKAAFEKRAKLIAERDRLEALDEAGKLGDKGGERLRKLYGEVNEESRQLGENAAAGVMTNKGGKKLYPLGKPYSTAGDFDQVWQVGNELYIVEAKGGSSGLGSRALKSGAHAEQGTREYAMSVAENMARNGATKEIRALGDRMRDLIKSGKIKYVLVRAPVGEEAGRAVLRDVQVSEFVLR
;
A
#
# COMPACT_ATOMS: atom_id res chain seq x y z
N MET A 1 1.72 14.20 -1.78
CA MET A 1 2.46 13.61 -0.65
C MET A 1 2.42 14.50 0.59
N LYS A 2 2.85 15.78 0.53
CA LYS A 2 2.90 16.71 1.68
C LYS A 2 1.55 16.84 2.44
N ALA A 3 0.44 17.06 1.73
CA ALA A 3 -0.88 17.20 2.35
C ALA A 3 -1.32 15.94 3.14
N ALA A 4 -1.10 14.73 2.60
CA ALA A 4 -1.40 13.48 3.32
C ALA A 4 -0.52 13.32 4.57
N PHE A 5 0.76 13.69 4.47
CA PHE A 5 1.67 13.69 5.62
C PHE A 5 1.20 14.65 6.73
N GLU A 6 0.88 15.91 6.40
CA GLU A 6 0.43 16.92 7.38
C GLU A 6 -0.90 16.50 8.05
N LYS A 7 -1.84 15.97 7.28
CA LYS A 7 -3.11 15.46 7.81
C LYS A 7 -2.88 14.27 8.73
N ARG A 8 -2.04 13.30 8.31
CA ARG A 8 -1.67 12.15 9.16
C ARG A 8 -1.06 12.58 10.48
N ALA A 9 -0.13 13.55 10.48
CA ALA A 9 0.51 14.03 11.69
C ALA A 9 -0.51 14.61 12.70
N LYS A 10 -1.50 15.37 12.22
CA LYS A 10 -2.58 15.91 13.05
C LYS A 10 -3.46 14.81 13.65
N LEU A 11 -3.81 13.79 12.85
CA LEU A 11 -4.62 12.67 13.33
C LEU A 11 -3.89 11.83 14.39
N ILE A 12 -2.58 11.64 14.22
CA ILE A 12 -1.75 10.96 15.23
C ILE A 12 -1.71 11.75 16.52
N ALA A 13 -1.46 13.05 16.49
CA ALA A 13 -1.44 13.88 17.70
C ALA A 13 -2.80 13.86 18.45
N GLU A 14 -3.92 13.83 17.71
CA GLU A 14 -5.25 13.68 18.32
C GLU A 14 -5.43 12.30 18.94
N ARG A 15 -5.02 11.24 18.22
CA ARG A 15 -5.07 9.85 18.70
C ARG A 15 -4.29 9.68 19.98
N ASP A 16 -3.03 10.09 20.00
CA ASP A 16 -2.13 9.93 21.15
C ASP A 16 -2.67 10.67 22.39
N ARG A 17 -3.30 11.84 22.19
CA ARG A 17 -3.99 12.56 23.26
C ARG A 17 -5.18 11.77 23.82
N LEU A 18 -5.99 11.14 22.95
CA LEU A 18 -7.14 10.34 23.42
C LEU A 18 -6.70 9.03 24.05
N GLU A 19 -5.63 8.38 23.55
CA GLU A 19 -5.01 7.22 24.18
C GLU A 19 -4.56 7.52 25.62
N ALA A 20 -3.87 8.64 25.83
CA ALA A 20 -3.46 9.07 27.17
C ALA A 20 -4.65 9.33 28.12
N LEU A 21 -5.79 9.82 27.60
CA LEU A 21 -7.02 9.97 28.39
C LEU A 21 -7.67 8.62 28.72
N ASP A 22 -7.61 7.66 27.81
CA ASP A 22 -8.12 6.29 28.00
C ASP A 22 -7.31 5.56 29.06
N GLU A 23 -5.98 5.59 28.97
CA GLU A 23 -5.06 5.04 29.96
C GLU A 23 -5.26 5.63 31.38
N ALA A 24 -5.62 6.92 31.43
CA ALA A 24 -5.94 7.59 32.70
C ALA A 24 -7.36 7.30 33.18
N GLY A 25 -8.17 6.49 32.50
CA GLY A 25 -9.57 6.21 32.83
C GLY A 25 -10.50 7.43 32.72
N LYS A 26 -10.10 8.43 31.90
CA LYS A 26 -10.82 9.71 31.76
C LYS A 26 -11.51 9.83 30.37
N LEU A 27 -11.42 8.80 29.52
CA LEU A 27 -12.03 8.80 28.21
C LEU A 27 -13.50 8.34 28.31
N GLY A 28 -14.44 9.24 28.08
CA GLY A 28 -15.86 8.88 28.02
C GLY A 28 -16.24 8.21 26.69
N ASP A 29 -17.45 7.68 26.59
CA ASP A 29 -17.95 6.91 25.43
C ASP A 29 -17.70 7.58 24.08
N LYS A 30 -18.00 8.87 23.96
CA LYS A 30 -17.74 9.66 22.74
C LYS A 30 -16.25 9.73 22.38
N GLY A 31 -15.39 9.79 23.39
CA GLY A 31 -13.93 9.74 23.21
C GLY A 31 -13.48 8.39 22.67
N GLY A 32 -14.01 7.29 23.19
CA GLY A 32 -13.73 5.94 22.73
C GLY A 32 -14.18 5.69 21.28
N GLU A 33 -15.35 6.20 20.90
CA GLU A 33 -15.81 6.16 19.50
C GLU A 33 -14.89 6.95 18.57
N ARG A 34 -14.48 8.15 18.99
CA ARG A 34 -13.55 8.98 18.23
C ARG A 34 -12.18 8.32 18.09
N LEU A 35 -11.65 7.71 19.15
CA LEU A 35 -10.38 6.99 19.13
C LEU A 35 -10.40 5.83 18.12
N ARG A 36 -11.45 5.00 18.14
CA ARG A 36 -11.62 3.92 17.14
C ARG A 36 -11.61 4.44 15.69
N LYS A 37 -12.29 5.57 15.45
CA LYS A 37 -12.32 6.20 14.13
C LYS A 37 -10.95 6.72 13.69
N LEU A 38 -10.19 7.30 14.62
CA LEU A 38 -8.85 7.83 14.35
C LEU A 38 -7.87 6.77 13.87
N TYR A 39 -7.91 5.54 14.41
CA TYR A 39 -7.09 4.45 13.88
C TYR A 39 -7.34 4.20 12.40
N GLY A 40 -8.60 4.19 11.98
CA GLY A 40 -8.96 4.03 10.57
C GLY A 40 -8.48 5.21 9.70
N GLU A 41 -8.66 6.44 10.19
CA GLU A 41 -8.24 7.66 9.50
C GLU A 41 -6.70 7.72 9.35
N VAL A 42 -5.92 7.38 10.40
CA VAL A 42 -4.46 7.32 10.36
C VAL A 42 -3.96 6.26 9.37
N ASN A 43 -4.61 5.09 9.34
CA ASN A 43 -4.27 4.04 8.40
C ASN A 43 -4.53 4.47 6.95
N GLU A 44 -5.65 5.15 6.71
CA GLU A 44 -6.00 5.68 5.38
C GLU A 44 -4.98 6.72 4.90
N GLU A 45 -4.59 7.68 5.75
CA GLU A 45 -3.57 8.67 5.38
C GLU A 45 -2.18 8.04 5.20
N SER A 46 -1.85 7.00 5.96
CA SER A 46 -0.62 6.23 5.77
C SER A 46 -0.63 5.52 4.42
N ARG A 47 -1.74 4.90 4.03
CA ARG A 47 -1.92 4.27 2.72
C ARG A 47 -1.75 5.30 1.60
N GLN A 48 -2.42 6.45 1.69
CA GLN A 48 -2.32 7.53 0.71
C GLN A 48 -0.89 8.06 0.58
N LEU A 49 -0.17 8.19 1.69
CA LEU A 49 1.22 8.62 1.69
C LEU A 49 2.10 7.64 0.89
N GLY A 50 1.98 6.35 1.15
CA GLY A 50 2.70 5.30 0.44
C GLY A 50 2.38 5.28 -1.05
N GLU A 51 1.09 5.29 -1.41
CA GLU A 51 0.66 5.24 -2.81
C GLU A 51 1.08 6.47 -3.61
N ASN A 52 1.05 7.66 -3.00
CA ASN A 52 1.54 8.88 -3.63
C ASN A 52 3.06 8.84 -3.85
N ALA A 53 3.83 8.31 -2.89
CA ALA A 53 5.27 8.12 -3.05
C ALA A 53 5.58 7.13 -4.18
N ALA A 54 4.89 5.99 -4.21
CA ALA A 54 5.02 4.97 -5.26
C ALA A 54 4.70 5.56 -6.64
N ALA A 55 3.61 6.30 -6.77
CA ALA A 55 3.26 6.97 -8.02
C ALA A 55 4.33 7.98 -8.45
N GLY A 56 4.90 8.77 -7.52
CA GLY A 56 6.00 9.68 -7.81
C GLY A 56 7.24 8.96 -8.33
N VAL A 57 7.67 7.88 -7.65
CA VAL A 57 8.82 7.06 -8.07
C VAL A 57 8.61 6.51 -9.48
N MET A 58 7.45 5.92 -9.75
CA MET A 58 7.18 5.28 -11.05
C MET A 58 6.99 6.30 -12.18
N THR A 59 6.40 7.46 -11.90
CA THR A 59 6.30 8.56 -12.87
C THR A 59 7.69 9.10 -13.24
N ASN A 60 8.58 9.28 -12.25
CA ASN A 60 9.96 9.71 -12.50
C ASN A 60 10.77 8.69 -13.33
N LYS A 61 10.40 7.42 -13.32
CA LYS A 61 10.94 6.36 -14.21
C LYS A 61 10.33 6.39 -15.62
N GLY A 62 9.46 7.35 -15.94
CA GLY A 62 8.73 7.40 -17.21
C GLY A 62 7.61 6.33 -17.32
N GLY A 63 7.13 5.86 -16.18
CA GLY A 63 6.11 4.81 -16.12
C GLY A 63 4.70 5.30 -16.48
N LYS A 64 3.93 4.41 -17.08
CA LYS A 64 2.48 4.55 -17.29
C LYS A 64 1.75 3.65 -16.29
N LYS A 65 0.86 4.23 -15.47
CA LYS A 65 0.04 3.49 -14.53
C LYS A 65 -1.00 2.64 -15.28
N LEU A 66 -1.03 1.35 -15.00
CA LEU A 66 -2.00 0.40 -15.56
C LEU A 66 -3.08 0.00 -14.55
N TYR A 67 -2.78 0.05 -13.24
CA TYR A 67 -3.72 -0.27 -12.17
C TYR A 67 -3.38 0.53 -10.90
N PRO A 68 -4.37 0.99 -10.11
CA PRO A 68 -5.79 1.02 -10.42
C PRO A 68 -6.11 2.05 -11.52
N LEU A 69 -7.12 1.75 -12.34
CA LEU A 69 -7.61 2.65 -13.37
C LEU A 69 -8.88 3.37 -12.90
N GLY A 70 -8.94 4.68 -13.10
CA GLY A 70 -10.12 5.50 -12.82
C GLY A 70 -10.51 5.60 -11.33
N LYS A 71 -9.68 5.02 -10.45
CA LYS A 71 -9.82 5.12 -8.98
C LYS A 71 -8.51 5.61 -8.39
N PRO A 72 -8.56 6.40 -7.30
CA PRO A 72 -7.34 6.84 -6.64
C PRO A 72 -6.55 5.66 -6.05
N TYR A 73 -7.23 4.58 -5.62
CA TYR A 73 -6.65 3.48 -4.85
C TYR A 73 -7.12 2.11 -5.34
N SER A 74 -6.32 1.08 -5.04
CA SER A 74 -6.64 -0.32 -5.31
C SER A 74 -7.78 -0.84 -4.42
N THR A 75 -8.37 -1.97 -4.82
CA THR A 75 -9.33 -2.72 -4.02
C THR A 75 -8.59 -3.67 -3.07
N ALA A 76 -9.14 -3.91 -1.88
CA ALA A 76 -8.57 -4.87 -0.95
C ALA A 76 -8.37 -6.25 -1.60
N GLY A 77 -7.17 -6.80 -1.47
CA GLY A 77 -6.79 -8.08 -2.08
C GLY A 77 -6.22 -7.99 -3.50
N ASP A 78 -6.13 -6.80 -4.06
CA ASP A 78 -5.43 -6.52 -5.32
C ASP A 78 -4.02 -5.97 -5.03
N PHE A 79 -3.22 -5.71 -6.08
CA PHE A 79 -1.97 -4.98 -5.95
C PHE A 79 -2.23 -3.50 -5.66
N ASP A 80 -1.33 -2.86 -4.90
CA ASP A 80 -1.45 -1.42 -4.67
C ASP A 80 -1.37 -0.66 -5.99
N GLN A 81 -0.36 -0.96 -6.83
CA GLN A 81 -0.24 -0.38 -8.16
C GLN A 81 0.44 -1.35 -9.15
N VAL A 82 0.09 -1.21 -10.44
CA VAL A 82 0.79 -1.86 -11.55
C VAL A 82 1.16 -0.80 -12.58
N TRP A 83 2.42 -0.84 -13.05
CA TRP A 83 2.98 0.13 -13.96
C TRP A 83 3.71 -0.52 -15.13
N GLN A 84 3.71 0.15 -16.27
CA GLN A 84 4.54 -0.16 -17.41
C GLN A 84 5.66 0.88 -17.50
N VAL A 85 6.91 0.44 -17.50
CA VAL A 85 8.10 1.29 -17.74
C VAL A 85 8.86 0.70 -18.92
N GLY A 86 8.87 1.39 -20.03
CA GLY A 86 9.37 0.82 -21.28
C GLY A 86 8.65 -0.49 -21.62
N ASN A 87 9.39 -1.58 -21.77
CA ASN A 87 8.84 -2.92 -22.05
C ASN A 87 8.62 -3.77 -20.79
N GLU A 88 8.98 -3.28 -19.62
CA GLU A 88 8.86 -3.99 -18.35
C GLU A 88 7.55 -3.68 -17.63
N LEU A 89 7.01 -4.68 -16.93
CA LEU A 89 5.85 -4.55 -16.04
C LEU A 89 6.32 -4.58 -14.60
N TYR A 90 5.84 -3.62 -13.82
CA TYR A 90 6.14 -3.46 -12.40
C TYR A 90 4.89 -3.69 -11.57
N ILE A 91 4.97 -4.61 -10.62
CA ILE A 91 4.08 -4.65 -9.44
C ILE A 91 4.71 -3.75 -8.39
N VAL A 92 3.92 -2.90 -7.78
CA VAL A 92 4.40 -1.96 -6.75
C VAL A 92 3.56 -2.12 -5.49
N GLU A 93 4.21 -2.49 -4.39
CA GLU A 93 3.65 -2.40 -3.03
C GLU A 93 4.04 -1.05 -2.43
N ALA A 94 3.06 -0.34 -1.92
CA ALA A 94 3.20 1.02 -1.41
C ALA A 94 2.97 1.07 0.10
N LYS A 95 3.94 1.51 0.86
CA LYS A 95 3.87 1.57 2.33
C LYS A 95 4.18 2.97 2.83
N GLY A 96 3.28 3.56 3.61
CA GLY A 96 3.49 4.84 4.27
C GLY A 96 3.60 4.71 5.79
N GLY A 97 4.39 5.57 6.39
CA GLY A 97 4.65 5.53 7.83
C GLY A 97 5.37 4.25 8.26
N SER A 98 4.86 3.58 9.29
CA SER A 98 5.41 2.33 9.84
C SER A 98 4.72 1.07 9.33
N SER A 99 3.92 1.15 8.26
CA SER A 99 3.14 0.02 7.76
C SER A 99 4.04 -1.16 7.32
N GLY A 100 3.72 -2.36 7.80
CA GLY A 100 4.37 -3.61 7.44
C GLY A 100 3.88 -4.21 6.12
N LEU A 101 4.48 -5.31 5.70
CA LEU A 101 3.97 -6.14 4.62
C LEU A 101 2.74 -6.91 5.10
N GLY A 102 1.77 -7.05 4.24
CA GLY A 102 0.58 -7.86 4.47
C GLY A 102 0.75 -9.30 4.00
N SER A 103 -0.23 -10.14 4.34
CA SER A 103 -0.33 -11.51 3.83
C SER A 103 -1.75 -11.82 3.38
N ARG A 104 -1.91 -12.90 2.62
CA ARG A 104 -3.22 -13.41 2.22
C ARG A 104 -3.27 -14.92 2.29
N ALA A 105 -4.46 -15.46 2.58
CA ALA A 105 -4.71 -16.88 2.47
C ALA A 105 -4.74 -17.30 0.99
N LEU A 106 -4.06 -18.39 0.69
CA LEU A 106 -4.08 -19.06 -0.60
C LEU A 106 -5.22 -20.09 -0.64
N LYS A 107 -5.60 -20.55 -1.83
CA LYS A 107 -6.59 -21.63 -2.00
C LYS A 107 -6.17 -22.95 -1.35
N SER A 108 -4.89 -23.17 -1.18
CA SER A 108 -4.31 -24.33 -0.47
C SER A 108 -4.49 -24.28 1.05
N GLY A 109 -4.99 -23.18 1.61
CA GLY A 109 -5.02 -22.92 3.05
C GLY A 109 -3.73 -22.34 3.62
N ALA A 110 -2.61 -22.32 2.88
CA ALA A 110 -1.39 -21.65 3.27
C ALA A 110 -1.54 -20.12 3.19
N HIS A 111 -0.65 -19.38 3.87
CA HIS A 111 -0.54 -17.93 3.75
C HIS A 111 0.67 -17.55 2.91
N ALA A 112 0.51 -16.54 2.04
CA ALA A 112 1.60 -15.94 1.29
C ALA A 112 1.75 -14.47 1.68
N GLU A 113 2.97 -14.01 1.87
CA GLU A 113 3.30 -12.63 2.21
C GLU A 113 3.50 -11.78 0.95
N GLN A 114 3.19 -10.49 1.04
CA GLN A 114 3.54 -9.50 0.01
C GLN A 114 5.04 -9.59 -0.29
N GLY A 115 5.37 -9.54 -1.58
CA GLY A 115 6.77 -9.70 -2.05
C GLY A 115 7.12 -11.12 -2.46
N THR A 116 6.31 -12.14 -2.12
CA THR A 116 6.54 -13.52 -2.56
C THR A 116 5.89 -13.80 -3.92
N ARG A 117 6.42 -14.82 -4.60
CA ARG A 117 5.88 -15.28 -5.90
C ARG A 117 4.44 -15.80 -5.76
N GLU A 118 4.17 -16.54 -4.68
CA GLU A 118 2.87 -17.11 -4.37
C GLU A 118 1.82 -16.02 -4.15
N TYR A 119 2.18 -14.97 -3.42
CA TYR A 119 1.32 -13.81 -3.24
C TYR A 119 1.01 -13.15 -4.59
N ALA A 120 2.07 -12.81 -5.36
CA ALA A 120 1.92 -12.15 -6.65
C ALA A 120 1.06 -12.99 -7.62
N MET A 121 1.30 -14.30 -7.68
CA MET A 121 0.53 -15.21 -8.50
C MET A 121 -0.96 -15.24 -8.10
N SER A 122 -1.22 -15.35 -6.79
CA SER A 122 -2.59 -15.40 -6.26
C SER A 122 -3.38 -14.12 -6.56
N VAL A 123 -2.73 -12.93 -6.48
CA VAL A 123 -3.37 -11.65 -6.83
C VAL A 123 -3.62 -11.56 -8.34
N ALA A 124 -2.62 -11.91 -9.17
CA ALA A 124 -2.76 -11.89 -10.63
C ALA A 124 -3.88 -12.83 -11.11
N GLU A 125 -3.99 -14.03 -10.51
CA GLU A 125 -5.09 -14.96 -10.78
C GLU A 125 -6.46 -14.41 -10.35
N ASN A 126 -6.51 -13.69 -9.22
CA ASN A 126 -7.75 -13.04 -8.79
C ASN A 126 -8.16 -11.96 -9.78
N MET A 127 -7.24 -11.09 -10.19
CA MET A 127 -7.50 -10.05 -11.19
C MET A 127 -7.95 -10.64 -12.53
N ALA A 128 -7.33 -11.74 -12.99
CA ALA A 128 -7.69 -12.40 -14.24
C ALA A 128 -9.12 -12.96 -14.21
N ARG A 129 -9.58 -13.50 -13.07
CA ARG A 129 -10.91 -14.11 -12.95
C ARG A 129 -12.01 -13.11 -12.58
N ASN A 130 -11.70 -12.23 -11.60
CA ASN A 130 -12.68 -11.40 -10.90
C ASN A 130 -12.51 -9.91 -11.20
N GLY A 131 -11.55 -9.52 -12.06
CA GLY A 131 -11.32 -8.12 -12.41
C GLY A 131 -12.60 -7.46 -12.94
N ALA A 132 -12.90 -6.25 -12.45
CA ALA A 132 -14.15 -5.54 -12.72
C ALA A 132 -14.38 -5.24 -14.20
N THR A 133 -13.29 -5.07 -14.98
CA THR A 133 -13.35 -4.79 -16.42
C THR A 133 -12.54 -5.82 -17.21
N LYS A 134 -12.80 -5.86 -18.54
CA LYS A 134 -12.05 -6.73 -19.45
C LYS A 134 -10.55 -6.40 -19.45
N GLU A 135 -10.22 -5.12 -19.33
CA GLU A 135 -8.84 -4.63 -19.30
C GLU A 135 -8.10 -5.10 -18.03
N ILE A 136 -8.78 -5.07 -16.87
CA ILE A 136 -8.20 -5.56 -15.60
C ILE A 136 -7.99 -7.07 -15.67
N ARG A 137 -8.93 -7.82 -16.26
CA ARG A 137 -8.78 -9.27 -16.43
C ARG A 137 -7.61 -9.62 -17.36
N ALA A 138 -7.51 -8.92 -18.51
CA ALA A 138 -6.40 -9.09 -19.44
C ALA A 138 -5.04 -8.72 -18.80
N LEU A 139 -5.01 -7.68 -17.96
CA LEU A 139 -3.81 -7.33 -17.18
C LEU A 139 -3.44 -8.45 -16.21
N GLY A 140 -4.41 -9.04 -15.51
CA GLY A 140 -4.21 -10.18 -14.61
C GLY A 140 -3.61 -11.39 -15.34
N ASP A 141 -4.12 -11.74 -16.54
CA ASP A 141 -3.57 -12.82 -17.37
C ASP A 141 -2.13 -12.53 -17.78
N ARG A 142 -1.85 -11.32 -18.28
CA ARG A 142 -0.50 -10.90 -18.67
C ARG A 142 0.48 -10.97 -17.50
N MET A 143 0.08 -10.52 -16.32
CA MET A 143 0.91 -10.56 -15.12
C MET A 143 1.22 -11.99 -14.71
N ARG A 144 0.21 -12.87 -14.70
CA ARG A 144 0.39 -14.29 -14.39
C ARG A 144 1.46 -14.94 -15.27
N ASP A 145 1.45 -14.67 -16.58
CA ASP A 145 2.42 -15.22 -17.52
C ASP A 145 3.82 -14.65 -17.31
N LEU A 146 3.93 -13.35 -17.01
CA LEU A 146 5.21 -12.71 -16.67
C LEU A 146 5.78 -13.18 -15.33
N ILE A 147 4.93 -13.43 -14.31
CA ILE A 147 5.36 -14.02 -13.03
C ILE A 147 5.90 -15.44 -13.26
N LYS A 148 5.20 -16.27 -14.05
CA LYS A 148 5.63 -17.64 -14.39
C LYS A 148 7.00 -17.65 -15.06
N SER A 149 7.23 -16.74 -15.99
CA SER A 149 8.47 -16.63 -16.75
C SER A 149 9.60 -15.85 -16.05
N GLY A 150 9.35 -15.30 -14.85
CA GLY A 150 10.33 -14.49 -14.11
C GLY A 150 10.64 -13.14 -14.76
N LYS A 151 9.74 -12.63 -15.61
CA LYS A 151 9.93 -11.38 -16.39
C LYS A 151 9.14 -10.19 -15.83
N ILE A 152 8.71 -10.25 -14.60
CA ILE A 152 8.04 -9.14 -13.92
C ILE A 152 8.94 -8.55 -12.86
N LYS A 153 8.87 -7.24 -12.67
CA LYS A 153 9.52 -6.54 -11.56
C LYS A 153 8.54 -6.39 -10.42
N TYR A 154 8.94 -6.75 -9.21
CA TYR A 154 8.12 -6.56 -8.02
C TYR A 154 8.88 -5.69 -7.03
N VAL A 155 8.38 -4.49 -6.76
CA VAL A 155 9.07 -3.49 -5.95
C VAL A 155 8.23 -3.06 -4.76
N LEU A 156 8.93 -2.75 -3.67
CA LEU A 156 8.38 -2.11 -2.49
C LEU A 156 8.82 -0.65 -2.48
N VAL A 157 7.87 0.25 -2.39
CA VAL A 157 8.11 1.69 -2.19
C VAL A 157 7.63 2.07 -0.79
N ARG A 158 8.53 2.57 0.05
CA ARG A 158 8.23 3.05 1.39
C ARG A 158 8.37 4.56 1.46
N ALA A 159 7.39 5.22 2.08
CA ALA A 159 7.44 6.60 2.49
C ALA A 159 7.51 6.65 4.04
N PRO A 160 8.70 6.46 4.63
CA PRO A 160 8.84 6.38 6.08
C PRO A 160 8.62 7.75 6.72
N VAL A 161 8.04 7.74 7.89
CA VAL A 161 7.87 8.91 8.76
C VAL A 161 8.73 8.71 9.99
N GLY A 162 9.60 9.65 10.26
CA GLY A 162 10.41 9.71 11.47
C GLY A 162 9.96 10.81 12.41
N GLU A 163 10.73 11.03 13.45
CA GLU A 163 10.56 12.13 14.40
C GLU A 163 11.87 12.91 14.54
N GLU A 164 11.77 14.22 14.59
CA GLU A 164 12.87 15.16 14.89
C GLU A 164 12.36 16.26 15.80
N ALA A 165 13.01 16.43 16.94
CA ALA A 165 12.65 17.41 17.95
C ALA A 165 11.16 17.38 18.33
N GLY A 166 10.58 16.19 18.52
CA GLY A 166 9.19 16.00 18.88
C GLY A 166 8.18 16.28 17.75
N ARG A 167 8.66 16.40 16.50
CA ARG A 167 7.80 16.63 15.32
C ARG A 167 7.96 15.53 14.31
N ALA A 168 6.84 15.07 13.74
CA ALA A 168 6.88 14.13 12.64
C ALA A 168 7.59 14.75 11.41
N VAL A 169 8.47 13.98 10.79
CA VAL A 169 9.18 14.37 9.56
C VAL A 169 9.05 13.26 8.52
N LEU A 170 8.87 13.65 7.26
CA LEU A 170 8.89 12.73 6.15
C LEU A 170 10.35 12.42 5.80
N ARG A 171 10.73 11.15 5.82
CA ARG A 171 12.06 10.67 5.40
C ARG A 171 12.11 10.44 3.90
N ASP A 172 13.31 10.21 3.38
CA ASP A 172 13.51 9.87 1.98
C ASP A 172 12.74 8.61 1.60
N VAL A 173 12.16 8.63 0.41
CA VAL A 173 11.44 7.48 -0.14
C VAL A 173 12.43 6.36 -0.43
N GLN A 174 12.14 5.18 0.10
CA GLN A 174 12.95 3.99 -0.08
C GLN A 174 12.34 3.08 -1.13
N VAL A 175 13.17 2.53 -2.01
CA VAL A 175 12.73 1.57 -3.04
C VAL A 175 13.58 0.31 -2.92
N SER A 176 12.92 -0.83 -2.86
CA SER A 176 13.58 -2.14 -2.89
C SER A 176 12.86 -3.10 -3.84
N GLU A 177 13.59 -4.03 -4.44
CA GLU A 177 13.03 -5.05 -5.34
C GLU A 177 12.94 -6.38 -4.61
N PHE A 178 11.79 -7.05 -4.74
CA PHE A 178 11.60 -8.42 -4.29
C PHE A 178 12.16 -9.40 -5.31
N VAL A 179 12.88 -10.40 -4.85
CA VAL A 179 13.36 -11.50 -5.69
C VAL A 179 12.29 -12.60 -5.71
N LEU A 180 11.56 -12.71 -6.79
CA LEU A 180 10.55 -13.76 -6.99
C LEU A 180 11.25 -15.09 -7.37
N ARG A 181 11.58 -15.90 -6.37
CA ARG A 181 12.15 -17.23 -6.54
C ARG A 181 11.08 -18.29 -6.74
#